data_b32deb01399b6d6841f7bd3d1fa6aef9
#
_entry.id   b32deb01399b6d6841f7bd3d1fa6aef9
#
_cell.length_a   1.000
_cell.length_b   1.000
_cell.length_c   1.000
_cell.angle_alpha   90.00
_cell.angle_beta   90.00
_cell.angle_gamma   90.00
#
_symmetry.space_group_name_H-M   'P 1'
#
loop_
_entity.id
_entity.type
_entity.pdbx_description
1 polymer ?
#
loop_
_entity_poly.entity_id
_entity_poly.type
_entity_poly.pdbx_seq_one_letter_code
_entity_poly.pdbx_strand_id
1 'polypeptide(L)'
;MDILLLERLVPEALAWLEERHSVDCRPEWAADPAAVRKAIYNAEAVVLPRKIQVTREFLDFAPRLKALARMHVGTDNTDLEACRERNVRVIQATTANVRSNAEYLLGALLLLMRRGIGSSLIGDRHADIRLGRELNGSVVGLFGLAPTAHTLALMLQPLGVRLVGYDPAVHHTAPIWRRLQVQPLSLPEMLAQADSVSVQMMYASRYQGFINEKVLAHCKPGKLWVGTSRSHLFDGDALAAALKDGRIEACMLDGAEAGFASKGSPLHELENLFLTPRIGSHTRESRLRASWYVAHRLHETLAPRSGAMDQITSVPMGLDPGAEPRRAAFIIR
;
A
#
# COMPACT_ATOMS: atom_id res chain seq x y z
N MET A 1 15.68 -28.71 -4.58
CA MET A 1 15.10 -27.64 -3.75
C MET A 1 13.97 -27.01 -4.53
N ASP A 2 12.77 -27.06 -3.99
CA ASP A 2 11.61 -26.55 -4.72
C ASP A 2 11.46 -25.06 -4.47
N ILE A 3 11.60 -24.61 -3.23
CA ILE A 3 11.37 -23.23 -2.81
C ILE A 3 12.58 -22.66 -2.06
N LEU A 4 13.05 -21.49 -2.50
CA LEU A 4 14.04 -20.68 -1.79
C LEU A 4 13.37 -19.46 -1.17
N LEU A 5 13.48 -19.30 0.15
CA LEU A 5 12.97 -18.15 0.86
C LEU A 5 14.12 -17.21 1.25
N LEU A 6 14.22 -16.08 0.58
CA LEU A 6 15.12 -14.97 0.91
C LEU A 6 14.40 -13.88 1.74
N GLU A 7 13.11 -14.07 2.00
CA GLU A 7 12.30 -13.32 2.95
C GLU A 7 11.49 -14.30 3.79
N ARG A 8 11.51 -14.14 5.13
CA ARG A 8 10.84 -15.07 6.04
C ARG A 8 9.33 -14.95 5.94
N LEU A 9 8.65 -16.06 5.84
CA LEU A 9 7.22 -16.17 6.12
C LEU A 9 6.97 -16.25 7.63
N VAL A 10 5.72 -16.14 8.06
CA VAL A 10 5.35 -16.48 9.44
C VAL A 10 5.57 -17.98 9.69
N PRO A 11 5.90 -18.39 10.94
CA PRO A 11 6.26 -19.77 11.22
C PRO A 11 5.23 -20.80 10.76
N GLU A 12 3.95 -20.51 10.91
CA GLU A 12 2.85 -21.41 10.55
C GLU A 12 2.75 -21.64 9.03
N ALA A 13 2.94 -20.57 8.25
CA ALA A 13 2.93 -20.66 6.78
C ALA A 13 4.20 -21.35 6.25
N LEU A 14 5.34 -21.14 6.92
CA LEU A 14 6.59 -21.85 6.61
C LEU A 14 6.44 -23.34 6.87
N ALA A 15 6.02 -23.75 8.06
CA ALA A 15 5.81 -25.15 8.42
C ALA A 15 4.85 -25.85 7.46
N TRP A 16 3.76 -25.18 7.08
CA TRP A 16 2.79 -25.69 6.10
C TRP A 16 3.43 -25.95 4.72
N LEU A 17 4.37 -25.08 4.28
CA LEU A 17 5.12 -25.29 3.04
C LEU A 17 6.13 -26.44 3.15
N GLU A 18 6.86 -26.53 4.27
CA GLU A 18 7.87 -27.57 4.52
C GLU A 18 7.29 -28.97 4.57
N GLU A 19 6.03 -29.13 4.98
CA GLU A 19 5.30 -30.41 4.89
C GLU A 19 5.05 -30.88 3.44
N ARG A 20 5.07 -29.95 2.46
CA ARG A 20 4.62 -30.19 1.07
C ARG A 20 5.70 -30.02 0.03
N HIS A 21 6.77 -29.31 0.35
CA HIS A 21 7.84 -28.93 -0.55
C HIS A 21 9.21 -28.95 0.14
N SER A 22 10.26 -29.15 -0.64
CA SER A 22 11.63 -28.95 -0.16
C SER A 22 11.93 -27.44 -0.08
N VAL A 23 11.90 -26.87 1.12
CA VAL A 23 12.08 -25.44 1.37
C VAL A 23 13.46 -25.17 1.96
N ASP A 24 14.17 -24.16 1.42
CA ASP A 24 15.39 -23.62 2.00
C ASP A 24 15.17 -22.16 2.38
N CYS A 25 15.22 -21.85 3.68
CA CYS A 25 14.96 -20.51 4.21
C CYS A 25 16.27 -19.83 4.60
N ARG A 26 16.76 -18.90 3.75
CA ARG A 26 18.04 -18.21 3.88
C ARG A 26 17.91 -16.69 3.72
N PRO A 27 17.19 -16.01 4.59
CA PRO A 27 16.98 -14.57 4.48
C PRO A 27 18.30 -13.76 4.58
N GLU A 28 19.31 -14.30 5.24
CA GLU A 28 20.65 -13.72 5.33
C GLU A 28 21.33 -13.58 3.96
N TRP A 29 21.10 -14.49 3.03
CA TRP A 29 21.68 -14.42 1.67
C TRP A 29 21.11 -13.26 0.84
N ALA A 30 19.99 -12.70 1.22
CA ALA A 30 19.42 -11.55 0.51
C ALA A 30 20.33 -10.31 0.47
N ALA A 31 21.41 -10.28 1.28
CA ALA A 31 22.42 -9.24 1.27
C ALA A 31 23.67 -9.62 0.43
N ASP A 32 23.78 -10.87 0.00
CA ASP A 32 24.91 -11.40 -0.78
C ASP A 32 24.45 -11.82 -2.19
N PRO A 33 24.73 -10.99 -3.23
CA PRO A 33 24.36 -11.34 -4.60
C PRO A 33 24.97 -12.65 -5.13
N ALA A 34 26.16 -13.03 -4.68
CA ALA A 34 26.82 -14.26 -5.11
C ALA A 34 26.10 -15.50 -4.53
N ALA A 35 25.76 -15.46 -3.24
CA ALA A 35 24.98 -16.49 -2.58
C ALA A 35 23.60 -16.65 -3.24
N VAL A 36 22.92 -15.52 -3.55
CA VAL A 36 21.63 -15.53 -4.24
C VAL A 36 21.75 -16.20 -5.61
N ARG A 37 22.72 -15.81 -6.45
CA ARG A 37 22.93 -16.40 -7.79
C ARG A 37 23.15 -17.91 -7.73
N LYS A 38 23.96 -18.37 -6.78
CA LYS A 38 24.25 -19.81 -6.59
C LYS A 38 23.00 -20.57 -6.15
N ALA A 39 22.24 -20.03 -5.21
CA ALA A 39 21.09 -20.70 -4.63
C ALA A 39 19.91 -20.77 -5.60
N ILE A 40 19.65 -19.69 -6.36
CA ILE A 40 18.49 -19.60 -7.25
C ILE A 40 18.61 -20.54 -8.47
N TYR A 41 19.81 -20.96 -8.84
CA TYR A 41 20.06 -21.85 -9.98
C TYR A 41 19.24 -23.14 -9.92
N ASN A 42 19.07 -23.71 -8.74
CA ASN A 42 18.35 -24.97 -8.53
C ASN A 42 16.92 -24.77 -8.00
N ALA A 43 16.47 -23.54 -7.76
CA ALA A 43 15.17 -23.25 -7.21
C ALA A 43 14.08 -23.27 -8.30
N GLU A 44 12.94 -23.88 -8.02
CA GLU A 44 11.75 -23.81 -8.86
C GLU A 44 10.86 -22.61 -8.49
N ALA A 45 10.93 -22.16 -7.24
CA ALA A 45 10.27 -20.94 -6.79
C ALA A 45 11.14 -20.17 -5.80
N VAL A 46 10.93 -18.84 -5.74
CA VAL A 46 11.68 -17.98 -4.82
C VAL A 46 10.76 -16.92 -4.20
N VAL A 47 10.97 -16.64 -2.89
CA VAL A 47 10.37 -15.49 -2.22
C VAL A 47 11.45 -14.43 -2.00
N LEU A 48 11.27 -13.26 -2.57
CA LEU A 48 12.27 -12.19 -2.61
C LEU A 48 11.84 -10.96 -1.80
N PRO A 49 12.74 -10.41 -0.96
CA PRO A 49 12.52 -9.11 -0.33
C PRO A 49 12.60 -7.98 -1.36
N ARG A 50 12.01 -6.83 -0.98
CA ARG A 50 11.93 -5.65 -1.86
C ARG A 50 13.27 -5.17 -2.41
N LYS A 51 14.36 -5.31 -1.65
CA LYS A 51 15.68 -4.82 -2.03
C LYS A 51 16.30 -5.55 -3.24
N ILE A 52 15.85 -6.77 -3.55
CA ILE A 52 16.38 -7.55 -4.69
C ILE A 52 15.66 -7.13 -5.97
N GLN A 53 16.45 -6.66 -6.94
CA GLN A 53 15.98 -6.36 -8.30
C GLN A 53 15.91 -7.66 -9.12
N VAL A 54 14.81 -7.85 -9.83
CA VAL A 54 14.63 -8.97 -10.77
C VAL A 54 14.72 -8.42 -12.18
N THR A 55 15.90 -8.52 -12.76
CA THR A 55 16.22 -8.16 -14.13
C THR A 55 16.29 -9.39 -15.03
N ARG A 56 16.46 -9.19 -16.33
CA ARG A 56 16.76 -10.29 -17.28
C ARG A 56 18.00 -11.07 -16.84
N GLU A 57 19.07 -10.38 -16.47
CA GLU A 57 20.30 -10.98 -15.96
C GLU A 57 20.03 -11.84 -14.71
N PHE A 58 19.22 -11.36 -13.76
CA PHE A 58 18.83 -12.16 -12.60
C PHE A 58 18.17 -13.48 -13.00
N LEU A 59 17.26 -13.44 -13.97
CA LEU A 59 16.54 -14.61 -14.48
C LEU A 59 17.45 -15.58 -15.26
N ASP A 60 18.57 -15.10 -15.83
CA ASP A 60 19.58 -15.96 -16.48
C ASP A 60 20.22 -16.94 -15.51
N PHE A 61 20.34 -16.55 -14.23
CA PHE A 61 20.83 -17.43 -13.17
C PHE A 61 19.76 -18.35 -12.57
N ALA A 62 18.51 -18.29 -13.06
CA ALA A 62 17.39 -19.04 -12.52
C ALA A 62 16.69 -19.91 -13.58
N PRO A 63 17.40 -20.86 -14.22
CA PRO A 63 16.88 -21.61 -15.39
C PRO A 63 15.69 -22.52 -15.06
N ARG A 64 15.49 -22.88 -13.79
CA ARG A 64 14.41 -23.76 -13.32
C ARG A 64 13.23 -23.00 -12.71
N LEU A 65 13.30 -21.66 -12.63
CA LEU A 65 12.33 -20.86 -11.91
C LEU A 65 10.96 -20.88 -12.60
N LYS A 66 9.94 -21.30 -11.88
CA LYS A 66 8.53 -21.34 -12.29
C LYS A 66 7.72 -20.21 -11.63
N ALA A 67 8.12 -19.82 -10.41
CA ALA A 67 7.42 -18.78 -9.65
C ALA A 67 8.38 -17.87 -8.89
N LEU A 68 8.04 -16.59 -8.89
CA LEU A 68 8.68 -15.56 -8.08
C LEU A 68 7.61 -14.89 -7.21
N ALA A 69 7.80 -14.93 -5.90
CA ALA A 69 6.83 -14.37 -4.95
C ALA A 69 7.39 -13.18 -4.17
N ARG A 70 6.50 -12.23 -3.88
CA ARG A 70 6.78 -11.05 -3.04
C ARG A 70 5.67 -10.85 -2.04
N MET A 71 6.03 -10.58 -0.78
CA MET A 71 5.07 -10.33 0.29
C MET A 71 4.52 -8.90 0.28
N HIS A 72 4.96 -8.07 -0.65
CA HIS A 72 4.53 -6.68 -0.81
C HIS A 72 3.91 -6.40 -2.17
N VAL A 73 3.16 -5.32 -2.26
CA VAL A 73 2.64 -4.77 -3.51
C VAL A 73 3.71 -3.91 -4.17
N GLY A 74 3.84 -3.99 -5.47
CA GLY A 74 4.77 -3.20 -6.27
C GLY A 74 5.66 -4.07 -7.14
N THR A 75 5.78 -3.67 -8.39
CA THR A 75 6.52 -4.38 -9.44
C THR A 75 7.71 -3.58 -9.96
N ASP A 76 7.94 -2.40 -9.41
CA ASP A 76 8.98 -1.46 -9.81
C ASP A 76 10.41 -2.04 -9.77
N ASN A 77 10.60 -3.13 -9.06
CA ASN A 77 11.84 -3.88 -8.93
C ASN A 77 11.78 -5.26 -9.59
N THR A 78 10.86 -5.46 -10.55
CA THR A 78 10.67 -6.74 -11.24
C THR A 78 10.38 -6.51 -12.70
N ASP A 79 11.22 -7.03 -13.58
CA ASP A 79 10.99 -7.05 -15.02
C ASP A 79 9.89 -8.08 -15.33
N LEU A 80 8.64 -7.59 -15.39
CA LEU A 80 7.47 -8.44 -15.63
C LEU A 80 7.47 -9.04 -17.04
N GLU A 81 8.05 -8.35 -18.01
CA GLU A 81 8.11 -8.84 -19.38
C GLU A 81 9.09 -9.99 -19.49
N ALA A 82 10.28 -9.84 -18.92
CA ALA A 82 11.25 -10.92 -18.85
C ALA A 82 10.72 -12.15 -18.07
N CYS A 83 9.97 -11.94 -17.00
CA CYS A 83 9.31 -13.03 -16.30
C CYS A 83 8.28 -13.75 -17.19
N ARG A 84 7.47 -13.01 -17.93
CA ARG A 84 6.47 -13.56 -18.85
C ARG A 84 7.09 -14.35 -19.99
N GLU A 85 8.14 -13.83 -20.62
CA GLU A 85 8.88 -14.50 -21.70
C GLU A 85 9.44 -15.86 -21.25
N ARG A 86 9.83 -15.98 -19.98
CA ARG A 86 10.36 -17.21 -19.38
C ARG A 86 9.31 -18.08 -18.70
N ASN A 87 8.02 -17.72 -18.81
CA ASN A 87 6.92 -18.40 -18.13
C ASN A 87 7.08 -18.44 -16.60
N VAL A 88 7.74 -17.44 -16.01
CA VAL A 88 7.86 -17.30 -14.56
C VAL A 88 6.64 -16.56 -14.04
N ARG A 89 5.85 -17.22 -13.19
CA ARG A 89 4.67 -16.63 -12.55
C ARG A 89 5.10 -15.66 -11.45
N VAL A 90 4.71 -14.40 -11.56
CA VAL A 90 4.94 -13.41 -10.50
C VAL A 90 3.75 -13.42 -9.53
N ILE A 91 4.01 -13.72 -8.28
CA ILE A 91 3.03 -13.80 -7.18
C ILE A 91 3.25 -12.61 -6.25
N GLN A 92 2.21 -11.82 -6.04
CA GLN A 92 2.24 -10.65 -5.16
C GLN A 92 1.08 -10.68 -4.19
N ALA A 93 1.33 -10.41 -2.91
CA ALA A 93 0.29 -10.34 -1.88
C ALA A 93 -0.44 -8.97 -1.92
N THR A 94 -1.10 -8.69 -3.07
CA THR A 94 -1.66 -7.36 -3.40
C THR A 94 -2.75 -6.87 -2.44
N THR A 95 -3.48 -7.78 -1.80
CA THR A 95 -4.59 -7.43 -0.89
C THR A 95 -4.24 -7.56 0.59
N ALA A 96 -3.09 -8.14 0.91
CA ALA A 96 -2.70 -8.44 2.29
C ALA A 96 -2.61 -7.21 3.20
N ASN A 97 -2.24 -6.05 2.65
CA ASN A 97 -2.03 -4.80 3.37
C ASN A 97 -3.20 -3.80 3.28
N VAL A 98 -4.28 -4.16 2.57
CA VAL A 98 -5.42 -3.25 2.32
C VAL A 98 -6.01 -2.73 3.63
N ARG A 99 -6.33 -3.62 4.57
CA ARG A 99 -6.91 -3.27 5.86
C ARG A 99 -5.97 -2.42 6.71
N SER A 100 -4.71 -2.82 6.83
CA SER A 100 -3.72 -2.09 7.63
C SER A 100 -3.44 -0.69 7.09
N ASN A 101 -3.34 -0.53 5.77
CA ASN A 101 -3.20 0.78 5.16
C ASN A 101 -4.44 1.66 5.38
N ALA A 102 -5.65 1.10 5.33
CA ALA A 102 -6.87 1.85 5.59
C ALA A 102 -6.95 2.33 7.05
N GLU A 103 -6.56 1.48 8.00
CA GLU A 103 -6.48 1.84 9.43
C GLU A 103 -5.41 2.92 9.68
N TYR A 104 -4.25 2.81 9.03
CA TYR A 104 -3.23 3.86 9.07
C TYR A 104 -3.79 5.20 8.58
N LEU A 105 -4.46 5.22 7.43
CA LEU A 105 -5.03 6.44 6.85
C LEU A 105 -6.12 7.04 7.73
N LEU A 106 -6.97 6.22 8.35
CA LEU A 106 -7.95 6.68 9.32
C LEU A 106 -7.26 7.32 10.54
N GLY A 107 -6.23 6.64 11.10
CA GLY A 107 -5.43 7.18 12.18
C GLY A 107 -4.75 8.50 11.82
N ALA A 108 -4.18 8.60 10.61
CA ALA A 108 -3.54 9.81 10.10
C ALA A 108 -4.55 10.97 9.98
N LEU A 109 -5.76 10.72 9.44
CA LEU A 109 -6.82 11.73 9.37
C LEU A 109 -7.21 12.24 10.75
N LEU A 110 -7.49 11.34 11.70
CA LEU A 110 -7.85 11.70 13.07
C LEU A 110 -6.75 12.49 13.76
N LEU A 111 -5.50 12.12 13.52
CA LEU A 111 -4.33 12.76 14.10
C LEU A 111 -4.15 14.19 13.54
N LEU A 112 -4.21 14.36 12.21
CA LEU A 112 -4.10 15.69 11.59
C LEU A 112 -5.27 16.61 11.95
N MET A 113 -6.49 16.08 12.08
CA MET A 113 -7.66 16.84 12.52
C MET A 113 -7.48 17.47 13.91
N ARG A 114 -6.65 16.92 14.78
CA ARG A 114 -6.39 17.46 16.11
C ARG A 114 -5.35 18.58 16.14
N ARG A 115 -4.66 18.87 15.03
CA ARG A 115 -3.64 19.94 14.94
C ARG A 115 -2.55 19.91 16.02
N GLY A 116 -2.47 18.80 16.74
CA GLY A 116 -1.59 18.61 17.89
C GLY A 116 -0.35 17.80 17.64
N ILE A 117 0.02 17.59 16.36
CA ILE A 117 1.22 16.84 15.99
C ILE A 117 2.35 17.83 15.75
N GLY A 118 3.50 17.52 16.24
CA GLY A 118 4.68 18.38 16.19
C GLY A 118 5.14 18.73 17.59
N SER A 119 5.13 19.98 17.94
CA SER A 119 5.60 20.49 19.23
C SER A 119 4.89 19.89 20.46
N SER A 120 3.60 19.57 20.35
CA SER A 120 2.83 19.04 21.49
C SER A 120 3.11 17.57 21.81
N LEU A 121 3.60 16.76 20.88
CA LEU A 121 4.03 15.37 21.16
C LEU A 121 5.41 15.30 21.82
N ILE A 122 6.21 16.36 21.73
CA ILE A 122 7.58 16.42 22.25
C ILE A 122 7.66 17.05 23.66
N GLY A 123 6.51 17.29 24.28
CA GLY A 123 6.47 17.64 25.71
C GLY A 123 6.59 19.14 26.04
N ASP A 124 6.50 20.03 25.08
CA ASP A 124 6.36 21.45 25.38
C ASP A 124 4.91 21.75 25.82
N ARG A 125 4.71 21.77 27.13
CA ARG A 125 3.40 22.05 27.77
C ARG A 125 2.92 23.50 27.57
N HIS A 126 3.72 24.34 26.95
CA HIS A 126 3.46 25.75 26.72
C HIS A 126 3.24 26.12 25.25
N ALA A 127 3.20 25.12 24.34
CA ALA A 127 2.86 25.39 22.96
C ALA A 127 1.42 25.92 22.86
N ASP A 128 1.20 26.92 22.03
CA ASP A 128 -0.14 27.45 21.71
C ASP A 128 -1.04 26.32 21.20
N ILE A 129 -2.04 25.96 21.97
CA ILE A 129 -3.01 24.91 21.63
C ILE A 129 -3.90 25.43 20.51
N ARG A 130 -3.66 24.97 19.30
CA ARG A 130 -4.54 25.25 18.15
C ARG A 130 -5.81 24.41 18.23
N LEU A 131 -6.96 25.05 18.03
CA LEU A 131 -8.23 24.32 17.96
C LEU A 131 -8.21 23.34 16.81
N GLY A 132 -8.43 22.06 17.12
CA GLY A 132 -8.62 20.99 16.16
C GLY A 132 -10.03 20.96 15.58
N ARG A 133 -10.27 20.02 14.67
CA ARG A 133 -11.56 19.74 14.04
C ARG A 133 -11.99 18.30 14.35
N GLU A 134 -13.29 18.03 14.23
CA GLU A 134 -13.83 16.68 14.26
C GLU A 134 -13.96 16.13 12.84
N LEU A 135 -13.86 14.81 12.73
CA LEU A 135 -14.07 14.13 11.46
C LEU A 135 -15.56 14.04 11.10
N ASN A 136 -16.41 13.93 12.13
CA ASN A 136 -17.87 13.96 11.95
C ASN A 136 -18.32 15.25 11.26
N GLY A 137 -19.21 15.12 10.27
CA GLY A 137 -19.71 16.24 9.47
C GLY A 137 -18.72 16.81 8.45
N SER A 138 -17.47 16.34 8.43
CA SER A 138 -16.48 16.75 7.44
C SER A 138 -16.67 16.08 6.08
N VAL A 139 -16.05 16.63 5.06
CA VAL A 139 -16.00 16.06 3.72
C VAL A 139 -14.63 15.47 3.47
N VAL A 140 -14.58 14.14 3.22
CA VAL A 140 -13.34 13.46 2.87
C VAL A 140 -13.34 13.09 1.39
N GLY A 141 -12.33 13.56 0.66
CA GLY A 141 -12.06 13.23 -0.73
C GLY A 141 -11.22 11.97 -0.86
N LEU A 142 -11.70 10.99 -1.61
CA LEU A 142 -10.91 9.81 -2.00
C LEU A 142 -10.31 10.05 -3.37
N PHE A 143 -9.00 10.25 -3.41
CA PHE A 143 -8.24 10.42 -4.63
C PHE A 143 -7.63 9.07 -5.04
N GLY A 144 -8.29 8.38 -5.95
CA GLY A 144 -8.06 7.00 -6.31
C GLY A 144 -8.95 6.01 -5.56
N LEU A 145 -9.45 5.02 -6.29
CA LEU A 145 -10.29 3.93 -5.78
C LEU A 145 -9.56 2.59 -5.73
N ALA A 146 -8.29 2.59 -5.35
CA ALA A 146 -7.59 1.35 -5.03
C ALA A 146 -8.28 0.61 -3.87
N PRO A 147 -8.08 -0.71 -3.68
CA PRO A 147 -8.75 -1.50 -2.64
C PRO A 147 -8.66 -0.91 -1.23
N THR A 148 -7.58 -0.22 -0.91
CA THR A 148 -7.42 0.51 0.37
C THR A 148 -8.48 1.62 0.52
N ALA A 149 -8.80 2.35 -0.56
CA ALA A 149 -9.84 3.39 -0.53
C ALA A 149 -11.22 2.80 -0.27
N HIS A 150 -11.52 1.60 -0.81
CA HIS A 150 -12.78 0.91 -0.51
C HIS A 150 -12.93 0.63 0.99
N THR A 151 -11.89 0.06 1.60
CA THR A 151 -11.90 -0.25 3.03
C THR A 151 -11.96 1.01 3.88
N LEU A 152 -11.21 2.05 3.50
CA LEU A 152 -11.26 3.35 4.18
C LEU A 152 -12.64 3.99 4.10
N ALA A 153 -13.30 3.95 2.93
CA ALA A 153 -14.67 4.45 2.77
C ALA A 153 -15.63 3.80 3.77
N LEU A 154 -15.59 2.45 3.88
CA LEU A 154 -16.42 1.70 4.82
C LEU A 154 -16.12 2.02 6.29
N MET A 155 -14.89 2.37 6.62
CA MET A 155 -14.51 2.80 7.98
C MET A 155 -14.96 4.22 8.30
N LEU A 156 -14.98 5.10 7.31
CA LEU A 156 -15.35 6.52 7.48
C LEU A 156 -16.85 6.75 7.58
N GLN A 157 -17.67 5.93 6.91
CA GLN A 157 -19.14 6.07 6.90
C GLN A 157 -19.75 6.14 8.30
N PRO A 158 -19.46 5.21 9.24
CA PRO A 158 -20.05 5.25 10.60
C PRO A 158 -19.58 6.43 11.43
N LEU A 159 -18.55 7.15 10.98
CA LEU A 159 -18.03 8.35 11.65
C LEU A 159 -18.75 9.65 11.21
N GLY A 160 -19.82 9.54 10.40
CA GLY A 160 -20.60 10.68 9.96
C GLY A 160 -19.92 11.56 8.92
N VAL A 161 -18.99 11.00 8.14
CA VAL A 161 -18.26 11.70 7.08
C VAL A 161 -19.05 11.68 5.77
N ARG A 162 -19.07 12.80 5.04
CA ARG A 162 -19.52 12.81 3.65
C ARG A 162 -18.35 12.47 2.73
N LEU A 163 -18.52 11.43 1.92
CA LEU A 163 -17.48 10.94 1.02
C LEU A 163 -17.70 11.48 -0.40
N VAL A 164 -16.67 12.08 -0.96
CA VAL A 164 -16.55 12.45 -2.37
C VAL A 164 -15.33 11.75 -2.96
N GLY A 165 -15.32 11.53 -4.27
CA GLY A 165 -14.18 10.81 -4.84
C GLY A 165 -13.92 11.08 -6.30
N TYR A 166 -12.67 10.87 -6.70
CA TYR A 166 -12.19 10.92 -8.07
C TYR A 166 -11.16 9.80 -8.32
N ASP A 167 -11.31 9.12 -9.43
CA ASP A 167 -10.31 8.19 -9.95
C ASP A 167 -10.27 8.30 -11.48
N PRO A 168 -9.08 8.55 -12.09
CA PRO A 168 -8.99 8.72 -13.54
C PRO A 168 -9.27 7.43 -14.34
N ALA A 169 -9.24 6.27 -13.68
CA ALA A 169 -9.48 4.96 -14.31
C ALA A 169 -10.90 4.44 -14.08
N VAL A 170 -11.71 5.11 -13.22
CA VAL A 170 -13.06 4.66 -12.86
C VAL A 170 -14.10 5.66 -13.34
N HIS A 171 -14.92 5.24 -14.30
CA HIS A 171 -15.97 6.12 -14.83
C HIS A 171 -16.94 6.55 -13.72
N HIS A 172 -17.42 7.80 -13.76
CA HIS A 172 -18.28 8.39 -12.72
C HIS A 172 -19.63 7.65 -12.54
N THR A 173 -20.09 6.90 -13.55
CA THR A 173 -21.32 6.07 -13.47
C THR A 173 -21.07 4.66 -12.95
N ALA A 174 -19.82 4.28 -12.66
CA ALA A 174 -19.48 2.92 -12.22
C ALA A 174 -20.22 2.56 -10.92
N PRO A 175 -20.82 1.34 -10.83
CA PRO A 175 -21.61 0.93 -9.65
C PRO A 175 -20.84 0.98 -8.33
N ILE A 176 -19.52 0.93 -8.38
CA ILE A 176 -18.67 0.97 -7.20
C ILE A 176 -18.88 2.24 -6.36
N TRP A 177 -19.06 3.39 -6.98
CA TRP A 177 -19.30 4.65 -6.30
C TRP A 177 -20.52 4.58 -5.38
N ARG A 178 -21.64 4.07 -5.92
CA ARG A 178 -22.88 3.89 -5.15
C ARG A 178 -22.71 2.85 -4.04
N ARG A 179 -22.03 1.73 -4.34
CA ARG A 179 -21.77 0.67 -3.34
C ARG A 179 -20.96 1.18 -2.15
N LEU A 180 -20.01 2.07 -2.40
CA LEU A 180 -19.19 2.69 -1.36
C LEU A 180 -19.80 3.98 -0.77
N GLN A 181 -21.00 4.37 -1.21
CA GLN A 181 -21.64 5.63 -0.82
C GLN A 181 -20.72 6.84 -0.99
N VAL A 182 -19.92 6.84 -2.05
CA VAL A 182 -19.01 7.93 -2.43
C VAL A 182 -19.62 8.68 -3.59
N GLN A 183 -19.76 9.99 -3.48
CA GLN A 183 -20.20 10.84 -4.58
C GLN A 183 -19.04 11.04 -5.58
N PRO A 184 -19.15 10.53 -6.81
CA PRO A 184 -18.12 10.80 -7.81
C PRO A 184 -18.18 12.26 -8.26
N LEU A 185 -17.03 12.90 -8.33
CA LEU A 185 -16.86 14.29 -8.77
C LEU A 185 -15.68 14.39 -9.74
N SER A 186 -15.63 15.48 -10.49
CA SER A 186 -14.38 15.84 -11.17
C SER A 186 -13.28 16.17 -10.15
N LEU A 187 -12.02 16.07 -10.54
CA LEU A 187 -10.91 16.36 -9.61
C LEU A 187 -10.98 17.78 -9.04
N PRO A 188 -11.23 18.85 -9.85
CA PRO A 188 -11.42 20.20 -9.32
C PRO A 188 -12.55 20.31 -8.29
N GLU A 189 -13.73 19.72 -8.59
CA GLU A 189 -14.88 19.76 -7.69
C GLU A 189 -14.61 19.03 -6.38
N MET A 190 -13.98 17.85 -6.45
CA MET A 190 -13.59 17.08 -5.26
C MET A 190 -12.63 17.90 -4.39
N LEU A 191 -11.63 18.52 -4.99
CA LEU A 191 -10.64 19.33 -4.28
C LEU A 191 -11.26 20.62 -3.72
N ALA A 192 -12.23 21.23 -4.38
CA ALA A 192 -12.92 22.39 -3.87
C ALA A 192 -13.82 22.05 -2.65
N GLN A 193 -14.45 20.89 -2.62
CA GLN A 193 -15.39 20.49 -1.58
C GLN A 193 -14.73 19.84 -0.36
N ALA A 194 -13.74 18.96 -0.58
CA ALA A 194 -13.15 18.15 0.48
C ALA A 194 -12.43 19.00 1.56
N ASP A 195 -12.60 18.66 2.83
CA ASP A 195 -11.85 19.19 3.97
C ASP A 195 -10.51 18.45 4.11
N SER A 196 -10.52 17.18 3.80
CA SER A 196 -9.32 16.35 3.74
C SER A 196 -9.33 15.45 2.52
N VAL A 197 -8.16 15.09 2.02
CA VAL A 197 -7.97 14.21 0.86
C VAL A 197 -7.10 13.02 1.24
N SER A 198 -7.58 11.84 0.92
CA SER A 198 -6.84 10.60 1.08
C SER A 198 -6.43 10.05 -0.28
N VAL A 199 -5.11 9.88 -0.50
CA VAL A 199 -4.53 9.50 -1.80
C VAL A 199 -4.23 8.01 -1.81
N GLN A 200 -4.98 7.23 -2.61
CA GLN A 200 -4.80 5.80 -2.84
C GLN A 200 -4.74 5.47 -4.33
N MET A 201 -4.15 6.34 -5.10
CA MET A 201 -3.98 6.11 -6.54
C MET A 201 -2.92 5.02 -6.78
N MET A 202 -3.20 4.08 -7.65
CA MET A 202 -2.19 3.14 -8.12
C MET A 202 -1.15 3.91 -8.95
N TYR A 203 0.11 3.75 -8.57
CA TYR A 203 1.19 4.41 -9.29
C TYR A 203 1.38 3.79 -10.67
N ALA A 204 1.47 4.65 -11.67
CA ALA A 204 2.03 4.36 -12.99
C ALA A 204 2.93 5.55 -13.38
N SER A 205 3.95 5.31 -14.17
CA SER A 205 4.93 6.35 -14.56
C SER A 205 4.28 7.60 -15.15
N ARG A 206 3.17 7.45 -15.89
CA ARG A 206 2.38 8.57 -16.45
C ARG A 206 1.77 9.49 -15.40
N TYR A 207 1.74 9.08 -14.13
CA TYR A 207 1.20 9.87 -13.00
C TYR A 207 2.30 10.55 -12.18
N GLN A 208 3.55 10.47 -12.60
CA GLN A 208 4.64 11.22 -11.95
C GLN A 208 4.35 12.71 -12.01
N GLY A 209 4.41 13.39 -10.85
CA GLY A 209 4.10 14.82 -10.74
C GLY A 209 2.67 15.20 -11.11
N PHE A 210 1.73 14.23 -11.09
CA PHE A 210 0.33 14.48 -11.43
C PHE A 210 -0.32 15.50 -10.50
N ILE A 211 0.00 15.44 -9.20
CA ILE A 211 -0.47 16.40 -8.19
C ILE A 211 0.49 17.61 -8.22
N ASN A 212 0.26 18.48 -9.17
CA ASN A 212 1.04 19.70 -9.45
C ASN A 212 0.27 20.96 -9.08
N GLU A 213 0.84 22.13 -9.35
CA GLU A 213 0.24 23.43 -9.03
C GLU A 213 -1.16 23.61 -9.65
N LYS A 214 -1.38 23.15 -10.90
CA LYS A 214 -2.71 23.24 -11.53
C LYS A 214 -3.77 22.45 -10.76
N VAL A 215 -3.38 21.27 -10.23
CA VAL A 215 -4.27 20.44 -9.41
C VAL A 215 -4.46 21.07 -8.04
N LEU A 216 -3.39 21.51 -7.39
CA LEU A 216 -3.44 22.08 -6.03
C LEU A 216 -4.11 23.45 -5.97
N ALA A 217 -4.17 24.21 -7.08
CA ALA A 217 -4.91 25.47 -7.17
C ALA A 217 -6.41 25.33 -6.87
N HIS A 218 -6.98 24.15 -7.04
CA HIS A 218 -8.39 23.86 -6.71
C HIS A 218 -8.63 23.55 -5.23
N CYS A 219 -7.58 23.47 -4.42
CA CYS A 219 -7.72 23.22 -2.99
C CYS A 219 -8.29 24.43 -2.26
N LYS A 220 -9.36 24.24 -1.49
CA LYS A 220 -9.75 25.26 -0.49
C LYS A 220 -8.69 25.32 0.61
N PRO A 221 -8.45 26.51 1.22
CA PRO A 221 -7.48 26.67 2.29
C PRO A 221 -7.72 25.74 3.49
N GLY A 222 -6.64 25.37 4.17
CA GLY A 222 -6.68 24.56 5.39
C GLY A 222 -6.99 23.08 5.14
N LYS A 223 -6.73 22.57 3.94
CA LYS A 223 -6.96 21.18 3.57
C LYS A 223 -5.92 20.24 4.18
N LEU A 224 -6.38 19.07 4.65
CA LEU A 224 -5.50 18.01 5.13
C LEU A 224 -5.30 16.95 4.04
N TRP A 225 -4.08 16.44 3.92
CA TRP A 225 -3.75 15.37 2.97
C TRP A 225 -3.14 14.18 3.70
N VAL A 226 -3.62 12.98 3.38
CA VAL A 226 -3.03 11.72 3.85
C VAL A 226 -2.84 10.77 2.67
N GLY A 227 -1.81 9.93 2.70
CA GLY A 227 -1.59 9.01 1.60
C GLY A 227 -0.67 7.85 1.94
N THR A 228 -0.92 6.71 1.27
CA THR A 228 -0.03 5.54 1.24
C THR A 228 0.46 5.25 -0.19
N SER A 229 0.14 6.13 -1.12
CA SER A 229 0.63 6.10 -2.50
C SER A 229 2.08 6.57 -2.59
N ARG A 230 2.71 6.32 -3.75
CA ARG A 230 4.05 6.80 -4.03
C ARG A 230 4.14 8.32 -3.98
N SER A 231 5.16 8.86 -3.31
CA SER A 231 5.41 10.30 -3.24
C SER A 231 5.68 10.95 -4.61
N HIS A 232 6.16 10.18 -5.58
CA HIS A 232 6.31 10.62 -6.99
C HIS A 232 5.02 11.11 -7.67
N LEU A 233 3.85 10.87 -7.08
CA LEU A 233 2.59 11.47 -7.55
C LEU A 233 2.58 12.98 -7.36
N PHE A 234 3.31 13.48 -6.38
CA PHE A 234 3.39 14.90 -6.07
C PHE A 234 4.53 15.56 -6.84
N ASP A 235 4.25 16.73 -7.39
CA ASP A 235 5.27 17.71 -7.73
C ASP A 235 5.78 18.33 -6.43
N GLY A 236 7.08 18.23 -6.16
CA GLY A 236 7.67 18.65 -4.89
C GLY A 236 7.60 20.16 -4.65
N ASP A 237 7.79 20.97 -5.70
CA ASP A 237 7.72 22.42 -5.60
C ASP A 237 6.29 22.88 -5.35
N ALA A 238 5.33 22.31 -6.06
CA ALA A 238 3.91 22.63 -5.90
C ALA A 238 3.39 22.23 -4.51
N LEU A 239 3.77 21.05 -4.01
CA LEU A 239 3.41 20.61 -2.66
C LEU A 239 4.02 21.53 -1.60
N ALA A 240 5.29 21.92 -1.76
CA ALA A 240 5.96 22.83 -0.83
C ALA A 240 5.30 24.22 -0.81
N ALA A 241 4.95 24.76 -1.98
CA ALA A 241 4.22 26.01 -2.08
C ALA A 241 2.85 25.94 -1.37
N ALA A 242 2.07 24.88 -1.63
CA ALA A 242 0.76 24.69 -1.03
C ALA A 242 0.78 24.48 0.50
N LEU A 243 1.87 23.88 1.03
CA LEU A 243 2.09 23.75 2.48
C LEU A 243 2.49 25.08 3.13
N LYS A 244 3.29 25.89 2.43
CA LYS A 244 3.74 27.21 2.94
C LYS A 244 2.64 28.27 2.92
N ASP A 245 1.79 28.26 1.89
CA ASP A 245 0.71 29.26 1.73
C ASP A 245 -0.60 28.85 2.44
N GLY A 246 -0.64 27.68 3.05
CA GLY A 246 -1.77 27.18 3.84
C GLY A 246 -2.94 26.63 3.01
N ARG A 247 -2.84 26.48 1.69
CA ARG A 247 -3.80 25.69 0.91
C ARG A 247 -3.85 24.26 1.44
N ILE A 248 -2.68 23.70 1.76
CA ILE A 248 -2.55 22.46 2.52
C ILE A 248 -2.08 22.82 3.92
N GLU A 249 -2.93 22.60 4.92
CA GLU A 249 -2.59 22.84 6.31
C GLU A 249 -1.56 21.84 6.83
N ALA A 250 -1.75 20.56 6.50
CA ALA A 250 -0.82 19.50 6.83
C ALA A 250 -0.94 18.32 5.84
N CYS A 251 0.18 17.64 5.62
CA CYS A 251 0.26 16.46 4.76
C CYS A 251 0.99 15.32 5.49
N MET A 252 0.38 14.11 5.54
CA MET A 252 1.00 12.91 6.09
C MET A 252 1.06 11.81 5.04
N LEU A 253 2.27 11.38 4.67
CA LEU A 253 2.51 10.34 3.66
C LEU A 253 3.29 9.16 4.26
N ASP A 254 2.86 7.94 3.93
CA ASP A 254 3.54 6.72 4.36
C ASP A 254 4.47 6.20 3.26
N GLY A 255 5.77 6.37 3.48
CA GLY A 255 6.80 5.81 2.61
C GLY A 255 7.17 6.67 1.41
N ALA A 256 7.62 7.87 1.67
CA ALA A 256 8.27 8.70 0.65
C ALA A 256 9.53 8.01 0.07
N GLU A 257 9.79 8.27 -1.18
CA GLU A 257 10.99 7.81 -1.88
C GLU A 257 12.23 8.61 -1.41
N ALA A 258 13.40 7.99 -1.59
CA ALA A 258 14.67 8.64 -1.27
C ALA A 258 14.79 9.99 -2.00
N GLY A 259 15.21 11.03 -1.29
CA GLY A 259 15.36 12.36 -1.85
C GLY A 259 14.12 13.25 -1.77
N PHE A 260 12.91 12.72 -1.55
CA PHE A 260 11.66 13.49 -1.58
C PHE A 260 11.66 14.69 -0.63
N ALA A 261 12.12 14.53 0.59
CA ALA A 261 12.24 15.61 1.59
C ALA A 261 13.67 15.69 2.17
N SER A 262 14.68 15.27 1.43
CA SER A 262 16.08 15.36 1.85
C SER A 262 16.61 16.79 1.75
N LYS A 263 17.81 17.00 2.30
CA LYS A 263 18.52 18.29 2.21
C LYS A 263 18.63 18.74 0.75
N GLY A 264 18.18 19.95 0.46
CA GLY A 264 18.09 20.50 -0.89
C GLY A 264 16.76 20.32 -1.60
N SER A 265 15.84 19.52 -1.06
CA SER A 265 14.45 19.46 -1.53
C SER A 265 13.66 20.68 -1.02
N PRO A 266 12.70 21.22 -1.81
CA PRO A 266 11.80 22.28 -1.37
C PRO A 266 10.90 21.84 -0.19
N LEU A 267 10.78 20.54 0.03
CA LEU A 267 10.01 19.92 1.12
C LEU A 267 10.83 19.69 2.40
N HIS A 268 12.12 20.01 2.38
CA HIS A 268 13.00 19.82 3.53
C HIS A 268 12.57 20.72 4.69
N GLU A 269 12.53 20.16 5.90
CA GLU A 269 12.23 20.87 7.15
C GLU A 269 10.86 21.58 7.21
N LEU A 270 9.90 21.19 6.39
CA LEU A 270 8.53 21.68 6.53
C LEU A 270 7.85 21.01 7.73
N GLU A 271 7.48 21.82 8.75
CA GLU A 271 6.88 21.34 10.00
C GLU A 271 5.50 20.69 9.84
N ASN A 272 4.81 20.98 8.74
CA ASN A 272 3.49 20.45 8.41
C ASN A 272 3.50 19.33 7.36
N LEU A 273 4.70 18.79 7.03
CA LEU A 273 4.88 17.58 6.24
C LEU A 273 5.36 16.43 7.13
N PHE A 274 4.54 15.40 7.29
CA PHE A 274 4.83 14.23 8.11
C PHE A 274 5.08 13.03 7.21
N LEU A 275 6.25 12.41 7.35
CA LEU A 275 6.64 11.24 6.58
C LEU A 275 6.88 10.05 7.51
N THR A 276 6.20 8.93 7.25
CA THR A 276 6.43 7.69 7.98
C THR A 276 7.15 6.65 7.10
N PRO A 277 7.97 5.77 7.68
CA PRO A 277 8.83 4.84 6.92
C PRO A 277 8.07 3.57 6.51
N ARG A 278 6.97 3.70 5.77
CA ARG A 278 6.12 2.60 5.26
C ARG A 278 5.53 1.73 6.39
N ILE A 279 5.07 2.35 7.47
CA ILE A 279 4.49 1.64 8.61
C ILE A 279 3.04 1.21 8.38
N GLY A 280 2.31 1.85 7.48
CA GLY A 280 0.90 1.57 7.23
C GLY A 280 0.62 0.11 6.85
N SER A 281 1.52 -0.51 6.11
CA SER A 281 1.44 -1.93 5.76
C SER A 281 2.18 -2.87 6.74
N HIS A 282 2.92 -2.32 7.71
CA HIS A 282 3.83 -3.08 8.56
C HIS A 282 3.15 -3.57 9.85
N THR A 283 2.13 -4.40 9.72
CA THR A 283 1.39 -5.02 10.83
C THR A 283 1.57 -6.53 10.86
N ARG A 284 1.36 -7.14 12.04
CA ARG A 284 1.39 -8.61 12.21
C ARG A 284 0.36 -9.29 11.30
N GLU A 285 -0.83 -8.75 11.24
CA GLU A 285 -1.96 -9.28 10.46
C GLU A 285 -1.71 -9.16 8.95
N SER A 286 -1.12 -8.05 8.50
CA SER A 286 -0.73 -7.89 7.11
C SER A 286 0.34 -8.92 6.72
N ARG A 287 1.34 -9.11 7.58
CA ARG A 287 2.39 -10.11 7.37
C ARG A 287 1.84 -11.54 7.37
N LEU A 288 0.92 -11.84 8.28
CA LEU A 288 0.23 -13.14 8.33
C LEU A 288 -0.52 -13.42 7.01
N ARG A 289 -1.36 -12.47 6.57
CA ARG A 289 -2.10 -12.60 5.30
C ARG A 289 -1.18 -12.75 4.10
N ALA A 290 -0.10 -11.94 4.04
CA ALA A 290 0.87 -12.02 2.96
C ALA A 290 1.59 -13.38 2.91
N SER A 291 2.02 -13.89 4.07
CA SER A 291 2.69 -15.18 4.18
C SER A 291 1.82 -16.33 3.70
N TRP A 292 0.57 -16.40 4.16
CA TRP A 292 -0.37 -17.42 3.73
C TRP A 292 -0.73 -17.31 2.26
N TYR A 293 -0.96 -16.08 1.76
CA TYR A 293 -1.23 -15.88 0.33
C TYR A 293 -0.08 -16.41 -0.53
N VAL A 294 1.16 -16.04 -0.19
CA VAL A 294 2.35 -16.49 -0.91
C VAL A 294 2.51 -18.00 -0.82
N ALA A 295 2.37 -18.58 0.38
CA ALA A 295 2.49 -20.02 0.58
C ALA A 295 1.51 -20.83 -0.29
N HIS A 296 0.23 -20.46 -0.26
CA HIS A 296 -0.79 -21.12 -1.09
C HIS A 296 -0.52 -20.97 -2.59
N ARG A 297 -0.19 -19.77 -3.05
CA ARG A 297 0.08 -19.51 -4.47
C ARG A 297 1.33 -20.22 -4.99
N LEU A 298 2.36 -20.36 -4.16
CA LEU A 298 3.53 -21.15 -4.49
C LEU A 298 3.17 -22.63 -4.61
N HIS A 299 2.43 -23.17 -3.64
CA HIS A 299 1.96 -24.55 -3.69
C HIS A 299 1.13 -24.81 -4.95
N GLU A 300 0.11 -23.99 -5.27
CA GLU A 300 -0.70 -24.11 -6.49
C GLU A 300 0.14 -24.11 -7.78
N THR A 301 1.26 -23.36 -7.78
CA THR A 301 2.12 -23.26 -8.96
C THR A 301 3.05 -24.46 -9.13
N LEU A 302 3.50 -25.06 -8.02
CA LEU A 302 4.47 -26.15 -8.01
C LEU A 302 3.82 -27.52 -7.93
N ALA A 303 2.62 -27.63 -7.37
CA ALA A 303 1.90 -28.89 -7.28
C ALA A 303 1.67 -29.47 -8.69
N PRO A 304 1.88 -30.79 -8.89
CA PRO A 304 1.52 -31.44 -10.14
C PRO A 304 0.02 -31.22 -10.39
N ARG A 305 -0.34 -30.86 -11.62
CA ARG A 305 -1.74 -30.75 -12.03
C ARG A 305 -2.41 -32.10 -11.91
N SER A 306 -2.88 -32.43 -10.71
CA SER A 306 -3.78 -33.56 -10.52
C SER A 306 -5.16 -33.14 -11.01
N GLY A 307 -5.83 -33.98 -11.77
CA GLY A 307 -7.15 -33.71 -12.35
C GLY A 307 -8.32 -33.68 -11.36
N ALA A 308 -8.06 -33.56 -10.06
CA ALA A 308 -9.03 -33.32 -9.02
C ALA A 308 -8.80 -31.89 -8.51
N MET A 309 -9.79 -31.03 -8.74
CA MET A 309 -9.90 -29.71 -8.12
C MET A 309 -10.10 -29.96 -6.61
N ASP A 310 -9.01 -29.99 -5.85
CA ASP A 310 -9.11 -29.83 -4.41
C ASP A 310 -9.79 -28.49 -4.16
N GLN A 311 -10.98 -28.54 -3.59
CA GLN A 311 -11.68 -27.37 -3.11
C GLN A 311 -10.77 -26.73 -2.05
N ILE A 312 -9.99 -25.73 -2.48
CA ILE A 312 -9.23 -24.88 -1.59
C ILE A 312 -10.28 -24.18 -0.75
N THR A 313 -10.43 -24.63 0.50
CA THR A 313 -11.14 -23.86 1.51
C THR A 313 -10.53 -22.46 1.48
N SER A 314 -11.31 -21.52 0.97
CA SER A 314 -10.92 -20.11 0.90
C SER A 314 -10.35 -19.71 2.25
N VAL A 315 -9.03 -19.43 2.29
CA VAL A 315 -8.50 -18.66 3.42
C VAL A 315 -9.43 -17.46 3.55
N PRO A 316 -9.98 -17.17 4.74
CA PRO A 316 -10.80 -15.99 4.92
C PRO A 316 -9.92 -14.77 4.68
N MET A 317 -9.76 -14.42 3.42
CA MET A 317 -9.22 -13.14 2.99
C MET A 317 -10.27 -12.12 3.43
N GLY A 318 -10.00 -11.53 4.59
CA GLY A 318 -10.90 -10.57 5.19
C GLY A 318 -11.37 -9.58 4.15
N LEU A 319 -12.69 -9.62 3.90
CA LEU A 319 -13.44 -8.73 3.05
C LEU A 319 -13.25 -8.96 1.53
N ASP A 320 -13.96 -9.92 1.00
CA ASP A 320 -14.60 -9.76 -0.29
C ASP A 320 -15.44 -8.47 -0.21
N PRO A 321 -15.17 -7.43 -1.04
CA PRO A 321 -15.94 -6.19 -1.01
C PRO A 321 -17.41 -6.37 -1.42
N GLY A 322 -17.86 -7.59 -1.72
CA GLY A 322 -19.23 -7.98 -2.01
C GLY A 322 -19.89 -8.87 -0.96
N ALA A 323 -19.18 -9.34 0.05
CA ALA A 323 -19.79 -10.11 1.12
C ALA A 323 -20.43 -9.17 2.16
N GLU A 324 -21.72 -9.38 2.46
CA GLU A 324 -22.36 -8.79 3.64
C GLU A 324 -21.50 -9.01 4.88
N PRO A 325 -21.47 -8.07 5.84
CA PRO A 325 -20.66 -8.18 7.04
C PRO A 325 -21.21 -9.33 7.91
N ARG A 326 -20.88 -10.56 7.56
CA ARG A 326 -20.99 -11.66 8.50
C ARG A 326 -19.98 -11.36 9.59
N ARG A 327 -20.47 -11.22 10.81
CA ARG A 327 -19.69 -11.08 12.04
C ARG A 327 -18.60 -12.16 12.02
N ALA A 328 -17.41 -11.78 11.56
CA ALA A 328 -16.23 -12.60 11.73
C ALA A 328 -15.93 -12.57 13.24
N ALA A 329 -16.34 -13.61 13.93
CA ALA A 329 -15.91 -13.86 15.29
C ALA A 329 -14.40 -14.12 15.22
N PHE A 330 -13.61 -13.11 15.49
CA PHE A 330 -12.20 -13.30 15.81
C PHE A 330 -12.13 -13.98 17.17
N ILE A 331 -11.94 -15.28 17.17
CA ILE A 331 -11.48 -15.99 18.37
C ILE A 331 -9.99 -15.68 18.47
N ILE A 332 -9.67 -14.71 19.32
CA ILE A 332 -8.33 -14.56 19.87
C ILE A 332 -8.25 -15.60 21.00
N ARG A 333 -7.48 -16.62 20.81
CA ARG A 333 -6.83 -17.38 21.88
C ARG A 333 -5.34 -17.41 21.63
#